data_109757a304c0ac7e565c2ae93ff77a72
#
_entry.id   109757a304c0ac7e565c2ae93ff77a72
#
_cell.length_a   1.000
_cell.length_b   1.000
_cell.length_c   1.000
_cell.angle_alpha   90.00
_cell.angle_beta   90.00
_cell.angle_gamma   90.00
#
_symmetry.space_group_name_H-M   'P 1'
#
loop_
_entity.id
_entity.type
_entity.pdbx_description
1 polymer ?
#
loop_
_entity_poly.entity_id
_entity_poly.type
_entity_poly.pdbx_seq_one_letter_code
_entity_poly.pdbx_strand_id
1 'polypeptide(L)'
;EEIANGKWPLEGAEREAWKSHPKLGAEYLRTSYHFPAVVSAGVMMHHEWYNGEGYPIGKSGDDIPLYARIIKVTDSYDAMISKRPGREQLSPADAIEYMMAMAGAEFAPKLVNIFLRRMAVYPIGCEVLLSNGQHCGEEF
;
A
#
# COMPACT_ATOMS: atom_id res chain seq x y z
N GLU A 1 -9.50 -9.20 -12.78
CA GLU A 1 -8.45 -10.23 -12.52
C GLU A 1 -7.38 -10.25 -13.62
N GLU A 2 -7.71 -10.17 -14.92
CA GLU A 2 -6.72 -10.17 -16.00
C GLU A 2 -5.72 -9.02 -15.91
N ILE A 3 -6.20 -7.81 -15.60
CA ILE A 3 -5.34 -6.63 -15.45
C ILE A 3 -4.43 -6.74 -14.22
N ALA A 4 -4.93 -7.30 -13.10
CA ALA A 4 -4.14 -7.46 -11.87
C ALA A 4 -2.97 -8.43 -12.05
N ASN A 5 -3.11 -9.42 -12.95
CA ASN A 5 -2.10 -10.42 -13.27
C ASN A 5 -1.30 -10.08 -14.53
N GLY A 6 -1.56 -8.90 -15.13
CA GLY A 6 -0.88 -8.41 -16.33
C GLY A 6 0.56 -8.00 -16.08
N LYS A 7 1.25 -7.69 -17.18
CA LYS A 7 2.65 -7.24 -17.14
C LYS A 7 2.73 -5.79 -16.65
N TRP A 8 3.46 -5.54 -15.58
CA TRP A 8 3.74 -4.21 -15.07
C TRP A 8 4.99 -3.58 -15.74
N PRO A 9 5.04 -2.24 -15.88
CA PRO A 9 4.02 -1.25 -15.53
C PRO A 9 2.84 -1.25 -16.52
N LEU A 10 1.63 -0.94 -16.01
CA LEU A 10 0.45 -0.74 -16.84
C LEU A 10 0.50 0.62 -17.52
N GLU A 11 0.13 0.69 -18.79
CA GLU A 11 0.14 1.93 -19.58
C GLU A 11 -1.20 2.17 -20.29
N GLY A 12 -1.43 3.42 -20.67
CA GLY A 12 -2.60 3.81 -21.46
C GLY A 12 -3.94 3.36 -20.87
N ALA A 13 -4.75 2.70 -21.68
CA ALA A 13 -6.10 2.25 -21.31
C ALA A 13 -6.12 1.22 -20.17
N GLU A 14 -5.11 0.36 -20.06
CA GLU A 14 -5.00 -0.62 -18.99
C GLU A 14 -4.79 0.06 -17.63
N ARG A 15 -3.95 1.10 -17.59
CA ARG A 15 -3.72 1.90 -16.39
C ARG A 15 -4.99 2.63 -15.94
N GLU A 16 -5.74 3.20 -16.86
CA GLU A 16 -7.01 3.88 -16.54
C GLU A 16 -8.09 2.87 -16.09
N ALA A 17 -8.16 1.72 -16.71
CA ALA A 17 -9.04 0.63 -16.28
C ALA A 17 -8.66 0.15 -14.86
N TRP A 18 -7.36 0.02 -14.57
CA TRP A 18 -6.88 -0.29 -13.22
C TRP A 18 -7.29 0.77 -12.21
N LYS A 19 -7.14 2.04 -12.50
CA LYS A 19 -7.53 3.15 -11.60
C LYS A 19 -9.04 3.21 -11.32
N SER A 20 -9.87 2.51 -12.09
CA SER A 20 -11.30 2.45 -11.85
C SER A 20 -11.72 1.48 -10.74
N HIS A 21 -10.84 0.52 -10.32
CA HIS A 21 -11.20 -0.53 -9.36
C HIS A 21 -11.67 -0.02 -7.99
N PRO A 22 -11.16 1.10 -7.42
CA PRO A 22 -11.67 1.58 -6.14
C PRO A 22 -13.14 2.01 -6.24
N LYS A 23 -13.50 2.67 -7.35
CA LYS A 23 -14.87 3.10 -7.62
C LYS A 23 -15.78 1.90 -7.83
N LEU A 24 -15.38 0.96 -8.66
CA LEU A 24 -16.15 -0.25 -8.96
C LEU A 24 -16.31 -1.13 -7.72
N GLY A 25 -15.26 -1.30 -6.92
CA GLY A 25 -15.30 -2.05 -5.66
C GLY A 25 -16.22 -1.42 -4.63
N ALA A 26 -16.14 -0.11 -4.45
CA ALA A 26 -17.02 0.63 -3.53
C ALA A 26 -18.49 0.52 -3.95
N GLU A 27 -18.80 0.66 -5.23
CA GLU A 27 -20.13 0.50 -5.78
C GLU A 27 -20.67 -0.93 -5.59
N TYR A 28 -19.85 -1.93 -5.87
CA TYR A 28 -20.21 -3.34 -5.69
C TYR A 28 -20.52 -3.67 -4.22
N LEU A 29 -19.72 -3.19 -3.27
CA LEU A 29 -19.98 -3.40 -1.85
C LEU A 29 -21.26 -2.71 -1.39
N ARG A 30 -21.54 -1.53 -1.92
CA ARG A 30 -22.73 -0.76 -1.59
C ARG A 30 -24.01 -1.41 -2.12
N THR A 31 -23.98 -1.91 -3.36
CA THR A 31 -25.17 -2.42 -4.04
C THR A 31 -25.45 -3.88 -3.75
N SER A 32 -24.41 -4.73 -3.71
CA SER A 32 -24.57 -6.19 -3.57
C SER A 32 -24.63 -6.65 -2.11
N TYR A 33 -23.93 -5.96 -1.20
CA TYR A 33 -23.81 -6.39 0.20
C TYR A 33 -24.36 -5.40 1.20
N HIS A 34 -24.78 -4.22 0.79
CA HIS A 34 -25.32 -3.17 1.65
C HIS A 34 -24.40 -2.83 2.85
N PHE A 35 -23.09 -2.87 2.65
CA PHE A 35 -22.13 -2.48 3.67
C PHE A 35 -22.30 -1.01 4.09
N PRO A 36 -21.99 -0.67 5.36
CA PRO A 36 -22.01 0.71 5.81
C PRO A 36 -21.17 1.63 4.92
N ALA A 37 -21.59 2.88 4.79
CA ALA A 37 -20.93 3.89 3.94
C ALA A 37 -19.43 4.05 4.24
N VAL A 38 -19.01 3.85 5.51
CA VAL A 38 -17.61 3.92 5.93
C VAL A 38 -16.73 2.86 5.26
N VAL A 39 -17.27 1.66 5.02
CA VAL A 39 -16.54 0.58 4.32
C VAL A 39 -16.35 0.94 2.85
N SER A 40 -17.44 1.36 2.19
CA SER A 40 -17.38 1.79 0.79
C SER A 40 -16.46 3.00 0.60
N ALA A 41 -16.45 3.94 1.56
CA ALA A 41 -15.54 5.10 1.54
C ALA A 41 -14.06 4.67 1.69
N GLY A 42 -13.79 3.69 2.58
CA GLY A 42 -12.45 3.11 2.72
C GLY A 42 -11.94 2.50 1.42
N VAL A 43 -12.78 1.68 0.76
CA VAL A 43 -12.45 1.06 -0.53
C VAL A 43 -12.34 2.11 -1.65
N MET A 44 -13.22 3.10 -1.69
CA MET A 44 -13.21 4.16 -2.71
C MET A 44 -11.92 4.97 -2.69
N MET A 45 -11.38 5.27 -1.51
CA MET A 45 -10.32 6.27 -1.32
C MET A 45 -8.97 5.68 -0.89
N HIS A 46 -8.77 4.36 -0.95
CA HIS A 46 -7.49 3.75 -0.52
C HIS A 46 -6.29 4.06 -1.42
N HIS A 47 -6.51 4.67 -2.57
CA HIS A 47 -5.43 5.17 -3.44
C HIS A 47 -5.28 6.70 -3.40
N GLU A 48 -6.01 7.38 -2.51
CA GLU A 48 -5.74 8.80 -2.26
C GLU A 48 -4.37 8.96 -1.59
N TRP A 49 -3.67 10.03 -1.95
CA TRP A 49 -2.40 10.40 -1.34
C TRP A 49 -2.63 11.47 -0.29
N TYR A 50 -1.84 11.44 0.77
CA TYR A 50 -2.01 12.39 1.87
C TYR A 50 -1.84 13.85 1.45
N ASN A 51 -1.04 14.13 0.40
CA ASN A 51 -0.84 15.45 -0.20
C ASN A 51 -1.90 15.83 -1.26
N GLY A 52 -2.83 14.91 -1.62
CA GLY A 52 -3.89 15.16 -2.60
C GLY A 52 -3.55 14.79 -4.05
N GLU A 53 -2.36 14.24 -4.32
CA GLU A 53 -1.95 13.83 -5.67
C GLU A 53 -2.44 12.42 -6.04
N GLY A 54 -3.20 11.77 -5.16
CA GLY A 54 -3.77 10.45 -5.37
C GLY A 54 -5.01 10.44 -6.25
N TYR A 55 -5.72 9.31 -6.25
CA TYR A 55 -6.96 9.13 -7.00
C TYR A 55 -7.96 8.30 -6.18
N PRO A 56 -9.25 8.29 -6.49
CA PRO A 56 -9.91 8.84 -7.68
C PRO A 56 -10.43 10.27 -7.53
N ILE A 57 -10.37 10.88 -6.35
CA ILE A 57 -11.03 12.16 -6.06
C ILE A 57 -10.00 13.28 -5.89
N GLY A 58 -8.79 12.98 -5.42
CA GLY A 58 -7.75 13.98 -5.10
C GLY A 58 -7.95 14.64 -3.74
N LYS A 59 -8.48 13.90 -2.76
CA LYS A 59 -8.59 14.36 -1.38
C LYS A 59 -7.24 14.34 -0.68
N SER A 60 -7.06 15.24 0.30
CA SER A 60 -5.81 15.36 1.04
C SER A 60 -6.02 15.35 2.56
N GLY A 61 -4.98 15.02 3.29
CA GLY A 61 -4.91 15.12 4.74
C GLY A 61 -6.04 14.35 5.45
N ASP A 62 -6.72 15.03 6.36
CA ASP A 62 -7.80 14.45 7.17
C ASP A 62 -9.15 14.37 6.44
N ASP A 63 -9.27 14.96 5.25
CA ASP A 63 -10.43 14.75 4.37
C ASP A 63 -10.49 13.34 3.80
N ILE A 64 -9.37 12.61 3.81
CA ILE A 64 -9.31 11.20 3.49
C ILE A 64 -9.75 10.41 4.73
N PRO A 65 -10.82 9.58 4.65
CA PRO A 65 -11.27 8.78 5.78
C PRO A 65 -10.15 7.94 6.40
N LEU A 66 -10.15 7.81 7.72
CA LEU A 66 -9.11 7.08 8.47
C LEU A 66 -8.90 5.66 7.91
N TYR A 67 -9.98 4.94 7.63
CA TYR A 67 -9.91 3.57 7.08
C TYR A 67 -9.23 3.53 5.72
N ALA A 68 -9.49 4.50 4.84
CA ALA A 68 -8.81 4.58 3.55
C ALA A 68 -7.30 4.80 3.73
N ARG A 69 -6.91 5.69 4.64
CA ARG A 69 -5.48 5.93 4.96
C ARG A 69 -4.80 4.71 5.57
N ILE A 70 -5.50 3.91 6.38
CA ILE A 70 -4.98 2.64 6.93
C ILE A 70 -4.78 1.62 5.80
N ILE A 71 -5.81 1.43 4.96
CA ILE A 71 -5.74 0.49 3.82
C ILE A 71 -4.59 0.91 2.89
N LYS A 72 -4.43 2.22 2.60
CA LYS A 72 -3.34 2.75 1.77
C LYS A 72 -1.96 2.31 2.27
N VAL A 73 -1.70 2.42 3.57
CA VAL A 73 -0.42 2.03 4.18
C VAL A 73 -0.20 0.51 4.04
N THR A 74 -1.18 -0.30 4.41
CA THR A 74 -1.06 -1.76 4.40
C THR A 74 -1.02 -2.36 3.00
N ASP A 75 -1.86 -1.90 2.09
CA ASP A 75 -1.89 -2.34 0.69
C ASP A 75 -0.60 -1.97 -0.05
N SER A 76 -0.08 -0.76 0.18
CA SER A 76 1.18 -0.33 -0.44
C SER A 76 2.37 -1.16 0.04
N TYR A 77 2.45 -1.46 1.33
CA TYR A 77 3.48 -2.32 1.87
C TYR A 77 3.41 -3.73 1.28
N ASP A 78 2.23 -4.36 1.32
CA ASP A 78 2.01 -5.69 0.72
C ASP A 78 2.37 -5.72 -0.77
N ALA A 79 1.94 -4.70 -1.51
CA ALA A 79 2.24 -4.59 -2.94
C ALA A 79 3.74 -4.47 -3.24
N MET A 80 4.54 -3.86 -2.35
CA MET A 80 5.99 -3.72 -2.50
C MET A 80 6.74 -5.02 -2.21
N ILE A 81 6.33 -5.76 -1.17
CA ILE A 81 7.01 -6.98 -0.74
C ILE A 81 6.47 -8.26 -1.38
N SER A 82 5.36 -8.18 -2.11
CA SER A 82 4.77 -9.33 -2.80
C SER A 82 5.34 -9.49 -4.20
N LYS A 83 5.68 -10.73 -4.56
CA LYS A 83 6.12 -11.06 -5.92
C LYS A 83 4.96 -10.95 -6.90
N ARG A 84 5.08 -10.09 -7.90
CA ARG A 84 4.08 -9.92 -8.96
C ARG A 84 4.73 -9.99 -10.34
N PRO A 85 4.05 -10.51 -11.38
CA PRO A 85 4.61 -10.56 -12.73
C PRO A 85 5.01 -9.16 -13.23
N GLY A 86 6.22 -9.02 -13.75
CA GLY A 86 6.73 -7.77 -14.31
C GLY A 86 7.06 -6.66 -13.32
N ARG A 87 7.01 -6.93 -12.02
CA ARG A 87 7.43 -6.01 -10.97
C ARG A 87 8.47 -6.66 -10.07
N GLU A 88 9.54 -5.93 -9.81
CA GLU A 88 10.57 -6.35 -8.86
C GLU A 88 10.01 -6.26 -7.44
N GLN A 89 10.25 -7.33 -6.67
CA GLN A 89 9.89 -7.40 -5.26
C GLN A 89 10.93 -6.62 -4.45
N LEU A 90 10.48 -5.69 -3.61
CA LEU A 90 11.36 -5.02 -2.67
C LEU A 90 11.61 -5.89 -1.44
N SER A 91 12.77 -5.71 -0.82
CA SER A 91 12.99 -6.23 0.52
C SER A 91 12.08 -5.50 1.53
N PRO A 92 11.73 -6.12 2.66
CA PRO A 92 11.00 -5.42 3.73
C PRO A 92 11.69 -4.13 4.19
N ALA A 93 13.02 -4.12 4.22
CA ALA A 93 13.80 -2.93 4.59
C ALA A 93 13.64 -1.79 3.59
N ASP A 94 13.77 -2.08 2.27
CA ASP A 94 13.59 -1.08 1.21
C ASP A 94 12.15 -0.55 1.16
N ALA A 95 11.16 -1.41 1.38
CA ALA A 95 9.76 -1.01 1.44
C ALA A 95 9.51 -0.05 2.62
N ILE A 96 10.10 -0.31 3.78
CA ILE A 96 10.03 0.55 4.95
C ILE A 96 10.71 1.89 4.68
N GLU A 97 11.91 1.90 4.07
CA GLU A 97 12.63 3.12 3.70
C GLU A 97 11.79 3.98 2.76
N TYR A 98 11.19 3.36 1.73
CA TYR A 98 10.27 4.05 0.83
C TYR A 98 9.09 4.68 1.59
N MET A 99 8.44 3.92 2.48
CA MET A 99 7.29 4.43 3.24
C MET A 99 7.68 5.60 4.16
N MET A 100 8.86 5.56 4.75
CA MET A 100 9.39 6.67 5.56
C MET A 100 9.64 7.91 4.70
N ALA A 101 10.26 7.76 3.53
CA ALA A 101 10.53 8.85 2.60
C ALA A 101 9.23 9.51 2.08
N MET A 102 8.18 8.70 1.88
CA MET A 102 6.89 9.17 1.36
C MET A 102 5.89 9.57 2.45
N ALA A 103 6.30 9.57 3.72
CA ALA A 103 5.46 10.05 4.82
C ALA A 103 5.20 11.56 4.69
N GLY A 104 3.93 11.95 4.66
CA GLY A 104 3.49 13.33 4.41
C GLY A 104 3.14 13.62 2.94
N ALA A 105 3.69 12.86 2.00
CA ALA A 105 3.31 12.92 0.59
C ALA A 105 2.24 11.85 0.27
N GLU A 106 2.64 10.61 0.18
CA GLU A 106 1.74 9.50 -0.15
C GLU A 106 0.98 8.99 1.07
N PHE A 107 1.65 8.90 2.22
CA PHE A 107 1.11 8.30 3.43
C PHE A 107 0.90 9.30 4.55
N ALA A 108 -0.12 9.07 5.39
CA ALA A 108 -0.31 9.82 6.63
C ALA A 108 0.84 9.53 7.61
N PRO A 109 1.64 10.53 8.06
CA PRO A 109 2.85 10.29 8.85
C PRO A 109 2.61 9.54 10.16
N LYS A 110 1.49 9.84 10.82
CA LYS A 110 1.12 9.14 12.08
C LYS A 110 0.87 7.65 11.85
N LEU A 111 0.25 7.28 10.73
CA LEU A 111 -0.05 5.89 10.41
C LEU A 111 1.22 5.13 10.02
N VAL A 112 2.12 5.74 9.25
CA VAL A 112 3.44 5.16 8.97
C VAL A 112 4.18 4.86 10.28
N ASN A 113 4.23 5.81 11.19
CA ASN A 113 4.90 5.62 12.49
C ASN A 113 4.31 4.46 13.32
N ILE A 114 2.97 4.36 13.36
CA ILE A 114 2.27 3.26 14.05
C ILE A 114 2.58 1.92 13.37
N PHE A 115 2.52 1.88 12.03
CA PHE A 115 2.77 0.69 11.24
C PHE A 115 4.19 0.18 11.46
N LEU A 116 5.21 1.04 11.35
CA LEU A 116 6.61 0.67 11.50
C LEU A 116 6.94 0.14 12.90
N ARG A 117 6.30 0.65 13.94
CA ARG A 117 6.48 0.12 15.31
C ARG A 117 5.93 -1.29 15.50
N ARG A 118 5.10 -1.79 14.58
CA ARG A 118 4.45 -3.09 14.64
C ARG A 118 5.05 -4.09 13.66
N MET A 119 5.83 -3.60 12.70
CA MET A 119 6.48 -4.45 11.70
C MET A 119 7.88 -4.82 12.16
N ALA A 120 8.22 -6.10 12.03
CA ALA A 120 9.61 -6.53 12.13
C ALA A 120 10.33 -6.16 10.83
N VAL A 121 11.30 -5.24 10.93
CA VAL A 121 12.14 -4.84 9.77
C VAL A 121 12.93 -6.03 9.23
N TYR A 122 13.33 -6.90 10.15
CA TYR A 122 13.99 -8.16 9.86
C TYR A 122 13.13 -9.29 10.40
N PRO A 123 12.41 -10.03 9.54
CA PRO A 123 11.62 -11.20 9.96
C PRO A 123 12.52 -12.25 10.61
N ILE A 124 11.97 -13.02 11.53
CA ILE A 124 12.67 -14.18 12.14
C ILE A 124 13.14 -15.11 11.02
N GLY A 125 14.43 -15.50 11.08
CA GLY A 125 15.06 -16.35 10.06
C GLY A 125 15.69 -15.62 8.89
N CYS A 126 15.69 -14.28 8.84
CA CYS A 126 16.49 -13.57 7.86
C CYS A 126 17.95 -13.45 8.31
N GLU A 127 18.88 -13.64 7.38
CA GLU A 127 20.29 -13.38 7.58
C GLU A 127 20.59 -11.90 7.35
N VAL A 128 21.23 -11.25 8.32
CA VAL A 128 21.60 -9.82 8.25
C VAL A 128 23.10 -9.68 8.23
N LEU A 129 23.64 -8.98 7.23
CA LEU A 129 25.04 -8.58 7.18
C LEU A 129 25.24 -7.27 7.94
N LEU A 130 25.98 -7.32 9.04
CA LEU A 130 26.30 -6.15 9.82
C LEU A 130 27.38 -5.28 9.13
N SER A 131 27.40 -3.99 9.41
CA SER A 131 28.37 -3.05 8.85
C SER A 131 29.84 -3.40 9.18
N ASN A 132 30.08 -4.25 10.18
CA ASN A 132 31.40 -4.80 10.53
C ASN A 132 31.75 -6.09 9.75
N GLY A 133 30.92 -6.52 8.81
CA GLY A 133 31.11 -7.71 7.99
C GLY A 133 30.71 -9.04 8.65
N GLN A 134 30.10 -9.01 9.83
CA GLN A 134 29.59 -10.21 10.48
C GLN A 134 28.17 -10.54 9.98
N HIS A 135 27.91 -11.82 9.78
CA HIS A 135 26.58 -12.34 9.53
C HIS A 135 25.88 -12.60 10.87
N CYS A 136 24.66 -12.12 11.01
CA CYS A 136 23.81 -12.40 12.16
C CYS A 136 22.51 -13.01 11.64
N GLY A 137 22.25 -14.26 12.02
CA GLY A 137 21.00 -14.98 11.80
C GLY A 137 20.58 -15.60 13.12
N GLU A 138 19.31 -15.57 13.48
CA GLU A 138 18.81 -16.38 14.58
C GLU A 138 18.59 -17.80 14.07
N GLU A 139 19.46 -18.75 14.48
CA GLU A 139 19.18 -20.16 14.43
C GLU A 139 18.23 -20.51 15.57
N PHE A 140 17.05 -21.05 15.21
CA PHE A 140 16.15 -21.74 16.13
C PHE A 140 16.09 -23.21 15.81
#